data_69cf075295e3f00f1e1e84c3b6178567
#
_entry.id   69cf075295e3f00f1e1e84c3b6178567
#
_cell.length_a   1.000
_cell.length_b   1.000
_cell.length_c   1.000
_cell.angle_alpha   90.00
_cell.angle_beta   90.00
_cell.angle_gamma   90.00
#
_symmetry.space_group_name_H-M   'P 1'
#
loop_
_entity.id
_entity.type
_entity.pdbx_description
1 polymer ?
#
loop_
_entity_poly.entity_id
_entity_poly.type
_entity_poly.pdbx_seq_one_letter_code
_entity_poly.pdbx_strand_id
1 'polypeptide(L)'
;LIPTIKEAYNKLAEKYDIIVIEGAGSPAEINLKSDDIVNMGMAEMVDAPVILVGDIDRGGVFAQLYGTVELLPYNEKKRIKGIVINKFRGDKAILENGITMLEKKCHTPVVGVVPYGNIDIDDEDSLSTRLENKTVGAIDIAVIRLPKLSNFTDFSPLEQYGMRYVSSVKELGKPDLIVLGGTKNTIADMKWLNETGLKSVIQKLAENGTDIFGICGGYQLMGEKITDSEGVENGIDTIEGLGLLPVETDFYMEKTTRQITGVAYNGKKITGYEIHQGQSVVKGGQAFSEIEGRKEGCVLNNCVGTYVHGVFDETGFRESYIKKIFDKKGISFDVKTIDIEEYKNSQYDKLADLIRENMDMDKIYEILENKETDYTPQFVLPKDIEARSMEIIESEMITEVPEEYKPIVKRAIHTTADFDYETSLYFSPNCVEQAREAIKRGASIITDTNMAKAGINKRVLGKYGGEVLCFMADEDIAKRAKENGTTRAVASMEKASELEGEYIIAVGNAPTALIKLKELIEEKGLKCTVELEKEPHGDSIGLKKSGCHGFCEMGPLVRIE
;
A
#
# COMPACT_ATOMS: atom_id res chain seq x y z
N LEU A 1 -0.28 13.71 13.54
CA LEU A 1 -1.29 12.85 12.88
C LEU A 1 -1.57 11.56 13.68
N ILE A 2 -0.56 10.77 14.09
CA ILE A 2 -0.77 9.47 14.79
C ILE A 2 -1.71 9.57 16.01
N PRO A 3 -1.58 10.55 16.93
CA PRO A 3 -2.51 10.68 18.05
C PRO A 3 -3.96 10.90 17.61
N THR A 4 -4.16 11.70 16.57
CA THR A 4 -5.49 12.01 16.01
C THR A 4 -6.12 10.77 15.36
N ILE A 5 -5.31 9.97 14.62
CA ILE A 5 -5.75 8.70 14.02
C ILE A 5 -6.21 7.72 15.11
N LYS A 6 -5.40 7.55 16.16
CA LYS A 6 -5.74 6.67 17.29
C LYS A 6 -6.99 7.12 18.05
N GLU A 7 -7.16 8.42 18.23
CA GLU A 7 -8.37 8.97 18.83
C GLU A 7 -9.62 8.67 18.00
N ALA A 8 -9.53 8.86 16.69
CA ALA A 8 -10.63 8.54 15.76
C ALA A 8 -10.96 7.05 15.76
N TYR A 9 -9.94 6.18 15.70
CA TYR A 9 -10.11 4.73 15.79
C TYR A 9 -10.78 4.32 17.11
N ASN A 10 -10.32 4.84 18.24
CA ASN A 10 -10.88 4.50 19.55
C ASN A 10 -12.36 4.90 19.66
N LYS A 11 -12.75 6.07 19.11
CA LYS A 11 -14.17 6.49 19.05
C LYS A 11 -15.03 5.54 18.21
N LEU A 12 -14.47 4.94 17.16
CA LEU A 12 -15.17 3.92 16.37
C LEU A 12 -15.24 2.59 17.15
N ALA A 13 -14.16 2.20 17.80
CA ALA A 13 -14.08 0.95 18.58
C ALA A 13 -15.04 0.93 19.80
N GLU A 14 -15.43 2.12 20.32
CA GLU A 14 -16.47 2.23 21.34
C GLU A 14 -17.89 1.96 20.81
N LYS A 15 -18.09 2.05 19.49
CA LYS A 15 -19.43 1.99 18.86
C LYS A 15 -19.67 0.71 18.07
N TYR A 16 -18.61 0.08 17.55
CA TYR A 16 -18.73 -1.00 16.59
C TYR A 16 -17.90 -2.21 17.05
N ASP A 17 -18.49 -3.40 16.93
CA ASP A 17 -17.84 -4.67 17.27
C ASP A 17 -16.77 -5.06 16.25
N ILE A 18 -16.94 -4.65 14.98
CA ILE A 18 -16.02 -4.93 13.88
C ILE A 18 -15.71 -3.62 13.15
N ILE A 19 -14.44 -3.34 12.93
CA ILE A 19 -13.95 -2.22 12.13
C ILE A 19 -13.18 -2.78 10.93
N VAL A 20 -13.61 -2.41 9.73
CA VAL A 20 -12.89 -2.72 8.49
C VAL A 20 -12.06 -1.51 8.08
N ILE A 21 -10.77 -1.72 7.89
CA ILE A 21 -9.82 -0.67 7.52
C ILE A 21 -9.34 -0.93 6.10
N GLU A 22 -9.54 0.03 5.22
CA GLU A 22 -9.01 0.00 3.87
C GLU A 22 -7.70 0.79 3.81
N GLY A 23 -6.65 0.18 3.21
CA GLY A 23 -5.39 0.84 2.93
C GLY A 23 -5.45 1.67 1.64
N ALA A 24 -4.40 2.42 1.36
CA ALA A 24 -4.26 3.21 0.14
C ALA A 24 -3.03 2.77 -0.66
N GLY A 25 -3.19 2.56 -1.96
CA GLY A 25 -2.12 2.10 -2.84
C GLY A 25 -1.65 0.67 -2.52
N SER A 26 -0.35 0.47 -2.43
CA SER A 26 0.26 -0.83 -2.11
C SER A 26 1.01 -0.80 -0.78
N PRO A 27 0.90 -1.83 0.07
CA PRO A 27 1.71 -1.93 1.28
C PRO A 27 3.21 -2.14 0.99
N ALA A 28 3.56 -2.49 -0.26
CA ALA A 28 4.93 -2.73 -0.71
C ALA A 28 5.59 -1.52 -1.37
N GLU A 29 5.08 -0.31 -1.17
CA GLU A 29 5.74 0.94 -1.59
C GLU A 29 6.97 1.20 -0.70
N ILE A 30 8.06 0.44 -0.96
CA ILE A 30 9.27 0.43 -0.12
C ILE A 30 9.97 1.79 -0.02
N ASN A 31 9.80 2.64 -1.02
CA ASN A 31 10.31 4.01 -1.07
C ASN A 31 9.56 4.98 -0.13
N LEU A 32 8.33 4.64 0.30
CA LEU A 32 7.49 5.44 1.19
C LEU A 32 7.33 4.78 2.58
N LYS A 33 8.03 3.69 2.82
CA LYS A 33 7.84 2.82 4.00
C LYS A 33 8.04 3.52 5.34
N SER A 34 8.98 4.47 5.42
CA SER A 34 9.27 5.21 6.65
C SER A 34 8.08 6.05 7.16
N ASP A 35 7.18 6.42 6.27
CA ASP A 35 6.06 7.31 6.54
C ASP A 35 4.69 6.62 6.38
N ASP A 36 4.68 5.27 6.28
CA ASP A 36 3.45 4.49 6.15
C ASP A 36 2.59 4.59 7.41
N ILE A 37 1.50 5.31 7.30
CA ILE A 37 0.46 5.44 8.35
C ILE A 37 -0.91 4.93 7.88
N VAL A 38 -1.00 4.38 6.65
CA VAL A 38 -2.28 4.01 6.00
C VAL A 38 -2.42 2.52 5.72
N ASN A 39 -1.30 1.82 5.45
CA ASN A 39 -1.29 0.38 5.16
C ASN A 39 -0.82 -0.41 6.40
N MET A 40 0.36 -1.04 6.33
CA MET A 40 0.88 -1.86 7.42
C MET A 40 1.15 -1.03 8.70
N GLY A 41 1.51 0.25 8.57
CA GLY A 41 1.65 1.15 9.70
C GLY A 41 0.33 1.38 10.45
N MET A 42 -0.80 1.50 9.74
CA MET A 42 -2.12 1.55 10.39
C MET A 42 -2.47 0.21 11.04
N ALA A 43 -2.23 -0.91 10.35
CA ALA A 43 -2.47 -2.25 10.89
C ALA A 43 -1.66 -2.48 12.18
N GLU A 44 -0.41 -2.00 12.24
CA GLU A 44 0.42 -2.07 13.44
C GLU A 44 -0.10 -1.18 14.57
N MET A 45 -0.53 0.06 14.26
CA MET A 45 -1.04 1.00 15.26
C MET A 45 -2.25 0.48 16.04
N VAL A 46 -3.11 -0.31 15.40
CA VAL A 46 -4.35 -0.83 15.98
C VAL A 46 -4.35 -2.35 16.16
N ASP A 47 -3.20 -2.98 15.90
CA ASP A 47 -2.98 -4.42 16.00
C ASP A 47 -3.99 -5.25 15.18
N ALA A 48 -4.26 -4.82 13.96
CA ALA A 48 -5.20 -5.48 13.08
C ALA A 48 -4.55 -6.61 12.28
N PRO A 49 -5.26 -7.75 12.07
CA PRO A 49 -4.90 -8.72 11.06
C PRO A 49 -5.17 -8.13 9.66
N VAL A 50 -4.41 -8.61 8.68
CA VAL A 50 -4.47 -8.10 7.31
C VAL A 50 -4.91 -9.20 6.34
N ILE A 51 -5.85 -8.87 5.46
CA ILE A 51 -6.19 -9.65 4.28
C ILE A 51 -5.60 -8.95 3.06
N LEU A 52 -4.67 -9.61 2.38
CA LEU A 52 -4.07 -9.08 1.17
C LEU A 52 -4.92 -9.43 -0.05
N VAL A 53 -5.40 -8.42 -0.78
CA VAL A 53 -6.25 -8.61 -1.96
C VAL A 53 -5.48 -8.27 -3.23
N GLY A 54 -5.45 -9.21 -4.20
CA GLY A 54 -4.84 -9.01 -5.50
C GLY A 54 -5.86 -9.04 -6.64
N ASP A 55 -5.74 -8.11 -7.59
CA ASP A 55 -6.58 -8.04 -8.79
C ASP A 55 -5.96 -8.86 -9.93
N ILE A 56 -6.61 -9.98 -10.32
CA ILE A 56 -6.11 -10.87 -11.38
C ILE A 56 -6.45 -10.38 -12.79
N ASP A 57 -7.42 -9.48 -12.94
CA ASP A 57 -7.92 -9.05 -14.26
C ASP A 57 -6.84 -8.34 -15.09
N ARG A 58 -5.86 -7.72 -14.43
CA ARG A 58 -4.72 -7.04 -15.07
C ARG A 58 -3.53 -7.95 -15.39
N GLY A 59 -3.59 -9.23 -14.97
CA GLY A 59 -2.50 -10.19 -15.11
C GLY A 59 -1.37 -9.99 -14.07
N GLY A 60 -0.54 -11.05 -13.89
CA GLY A 60 0.61 -11.00 -13.00
C GLY A 60 0.32 -11.06 -11.50
N VAL A 61 -0.92 -11.38 -11.09
CA VAL A 61 -1.36 -11.34 -9.69
C VAL A 61 -0.50 -12.19 -8.74
N PHE A 62 -0.04 -13.36 -9.17
CA PHE A 62 0.82 -14.23 -8.36
C PHE A 62 2.16 -13.55 -8.03
N ALA A 63 2.75 -12.87 -9.01
CA ALA A 63 3.98 -12.12 -8.79
C ALA A 63 3.75 -10.89 -7.90
N GLN A 64 2.62 -10.20 -8.07
CA GLN A 64 2.25 -9.05 -7.23
C GLN A 64 2.03 -9.47 -5.78
N LEU A 65 1.24 -10.52 -5.53
CA LEU A 65 0.96 -11.01 -4.18
C LEU A 65 2.23 -11.52 -3.50
N TYR A 66 3.00 -12.38 -4.18
CA TYR A 66 4.26 -12.88 -3.65
C TYR A 66 5.27 -11.76 -3.41
N GLY A 67 5.45 -10.87 -4.38
CA GLY A 67 6.36 -9.72 -4.25
C GLY A 67 5.96 -8.77 -3.13
N THR A 68 4.66 -8.53 -2.95
CA THR A 68 4.16 -7.71 -1.85
C THR A 68 4.51 -8.34 -0.50
N VAL A 69 4.21 -9.63 -0.30
CA VAL A 69 4.55 -10.34 0.94
C VAL A 69 6.06 -10.34 1.16
N GLU A 70 6.86 -10.60 0.11
CA GLU A 70 8.31 -10.74 0.24
C GLU A 70 9.04 -9.45 0.57
N LEU A 71 8.53 -8.30 0.06
CA LEU A 71 9.11 -6.98 0.33
C LEU A 71 8.80 -6.43 1.73
N LEU A 72 7.83 -7.01 2.43
CA LEU A 72 7.47 -6.57 3.77
C LEU A 72 8.45 -7.13 4.81
N PRO A 73 8.80 -6.36 5.85
CA PRO A 73 9.56 -6.85 6.98
C PRO A 73 8.74 -7.90 7.77
N TYR A 74 9.45 -8.76 8.48
CA TYR A 74 8.87 -9.92 9.16
C TYR A 74 7.68 -9.63 10.08
N ASN A 75 7.77 -8.58 10.90
CA ASN A 75 6.68 -8.16 11.79
C ASN A 75 5.39 -7.78 11.05
N GLU A 76 5.50 -7.32 9.81
CA GLU A 76 4.35 -6.99 8.96
C GLU A 76 3.84 -8.21 8.20
N LYS A 77 4.75 -9.06 7.67
CA LYS A 77 4.38 -10.35 7.07
C LYS A 77 3.47 -11.16 7.98
N LYS A 78 3.78 -11.23 9.27
CA LYS A 78 2.97 -11.94 10.28
C LYS A 78 1.53 -11.44 10.41
N ARG A 79 1.27 -10.17 10.07
CA ARG A 79 -0.08 -9.60 10.10
C ARG A 79 -0.94 -10.06 8.94
N ILE A 80 -0.33 -10.51 7.84
CA ILE A 80 -1.08 -11.03 6.69
C ILE A 80 -1.57 -12.43 7.03
N LYS A 81 -2.87 -12.56 7.30
CA LYS A 81 -3.52 -13.80 7.73
C LYS A 81 -4.26 -14.52 6.61
N GLY A 82 -4.49 -13.83 5.49
CA GLY A 82 -5.16 -14.40 4.33
C GLY A 82 -4.85 -13.64 3.06
N ILE A 83 -4.94 -14.32 1.95
CA ILE A 83 -4.80 -13.76 0.60
C ILE A 83 -6.12 -13.97 -0.14
N VAL A 84 -6.55 -12.96 -0.89
CA VAL A 84 -7.73 -13.03 -1.78
C VAL A 84 -7.31 -12.71 -3.19
N ILE A 85 -7.70 -13.56 -4.14
CA ILE A 85 -7.57 -13.32 -5.57
C ILE A 85 -8.91 -12.78 -6.07
N ASN A 86 -8.96 -11.51 -6.47
CA ASN A 86 -10.19 -10.83 -6.87
C ASN A 86 -10.31 -10.70 -8.38
N LYS A 87 -11.56 -10.56 -8.87
CA LYS A 87 -11.94 -10.37 -10.28
C LYS A 87 -11.53 -11.52 -11.20
N PHE A 88 -11.56 -12.74 -10.70
CA PHE A 88 -11.20 -13.90 -11.49
C PHE A 88 -12.20 -14.16 -12.63
N ARG A 89 -11.69 -14.50 -13.81
CA ARG A 89 -12.49 -14.90 -14.97
C ARG A 89 -12.06 -16.29 -15.43
N GLY A 90 -12.98 -17.23 -15.50
CA GLY A 90 -12.76 -18.57 -16.01
C GLY A 90 -12.98 -19.68 -14.99
N ASP A 91 -12.35 -20.84 -15.21
CA ASP A 91 -12.48 -22.01 -14.35
C ASP A 91 -11.45 -21.97 -13.21
N LYS A 92 -11.94 -22.00 -11.97
CA LYS A 92 -11.10 -21.97 -10.76
C LYS A 92 -10.11 -23.16 -10.69
N ALA A 93 -10.44 -24.31 -11.29
CA ALA A 93 -9.56 -25.47 -11.30
C ALA A 93 -8.19 -25.17 -11.94
N ILE A 94 -8.13 -24.22 -12.87
CA ILE A 94 -6.88 -23.80 -13.52
C ILE A 94 -5.93 -23.12 -12.52
N LEU A 95 -6.47 -22.50 -11.47
CA LEU A 95 -5.68 -21.77 -10.46
C LEU A 95 -5.12 -22.66 -9.36
N GLU A 96 -5.63 -23.87 -9.14
CA GLU A 96 -5.32 -24.73 -7.97
C GLU A 96 -3.81 -24.90 -7.75
N ASN A 97 -3.06 -25.23 -8.82
CA ASN A 97 -1.61 -25.38 -8.72
C ASN A 97 -0.90 -24.06 -8.38
N GLY A 98 -1.40 -22.95 -8.93
CA GLY A 98 -0.86 -21.62 -8.66
C GLY A 98 -1.15 -21.19 -7.21
N ILE A 99 -2.35 -21.45 -6.71
CA ILE A 99 -2.75 -21.18 -5.33
C ILE A 99 -1.87 -21.98 -4.38
N THR A 100 -1.73 -23.29 -4.57
CA THR A 100 -0.88 -24.13 -3.73
C THR A 100 0.57 -23.65 -3.71
N MET A 101 1.08 -23.21 -4.85
CA MET A 101 2.45 -22.65 -4.92
C MET A 101 2.55 -21.31 -4.20
N LEU A 102 1.55 -20.43 -4.33
CA LEU A 102 1.51 -19.13 -3.66
C LEU A 102 1.48 -19.30 -2.14
N GLU A 103 0.59 -20.16 -1.64
CA GLU A 103 0.47 -20.46 -0.20
C GLU A 103 1.78 -20.98 0.40
N LYS A 104 2.45 -21.91 -0.32
CA LYS A 104 3.76 -22.42 0.11
C LYS A 104 4.84 -21.36 0.14
N LYS A 105 4.81 -20.39 -0.78
CA LYS A 105 5.81 -19.32 -0.85
C LYS A 105 5.55 -18.18 0.13
N CYS A 106 4.28 -17.84 0.33
CA CYS A 106 3.89 -16.74 1.22
C CYS A 106 3.66 -17.19 2.66
N HIS A 107 3.62 -18.50 2.92
CA HIS A 107 3.22 -19.09 4.22
C HIS A 107 1.88 -18.52 4.74
N THR A 108 0.98 -18.19 3.81
CA THR A 108 -0.31 -17.55 4.09
C THR A 108 -1.39 -18.21 3.24
N PRO A 109 -2.54 -18.61 3.80
CA PRO A 109 -3.60 -19.26 3.05
C PRO A 109 -4.28 -18.31 2.07
N VAL A 110 -4.71 -18.84 0.92
CA VAL A 110 -5.63 -18.15 0.01
C VAL A 110 -7.05 -18.42 0.51
N VAL A 111 -7.64 -17.42 1.14
CA VAL A 111 -8.97 -17.50 1.78
C VAL A 111 -10.12 -17.19 0.83
N GLY A 112 -9.83 -16.89 -0.43
CA GLY A 112 -10.88 -16.67 -1.43
C GLY A 112 -10.36 -16.44 -2.83
N VAL A 113 -11.16 -16.89 -3.80
CA VAL A 113 -11.03 -16.55 -5.22
C VAL A 113 -12.37 -16.01 -5.68
N VAL A 114 -12.48 -14.68 -5.69
CA VAL A 114 -13.72 -13.98 -6.00
C VAL A 114 -13.81 -13.75 -7.51
N PRO A 115 -14.88 -14.24 -8.16
CA PRO A 115 -15.05 -14.05 -9.59
C PRO A 115 -15.35 -12.59 -9.93
N TYR A 116 -15.12 -12.22 -11.19
CA TYR A 116 -15.57 -10.94 -11.71
C TYR A 116 -17.09 -10.89 -11.70
N GLY A 117 -17.64 -9.99 -10.90
CA GLY A 117 -19.08 -9.74 -10.79
C GLY A 117 -19.51 -8.55 -11.63
N ASN A 118 -20.68 -8.63 -12.25
CA ASN A 118 -21.32 -7.47 -12.87
C ASN A 118 -22.14 -6.73 -11.81
N ILE A 119 -21.45 -6.02 -10.93
CA ILE A 119 -22.00 -5.29 -9.78
C ILE A 119 -21.77 -3.80 -10.03
N ASP A 120 -22.83 -3.03 -9.96
CA ASP A 120 -22.80 -1.59 -10.22
C ASP A 120 -22.65 -0.81 -8.90
N ILE A 121 -21.40 -0.66 -8.48
CA ILE A 121 -21.01 0.14 -7.31
C ILE A 121 -20.36 1.43 -7.80
N ASP A 122 -20.58 2.51 -7.05
CA ASP A 122 -19.94 3.79 -7.34
C ASP A 122 -18.40 3.63 -7.38
N ASP A 123 -17.78 4.17 -8.41
CA ASP A 123 -16.33 4.20 -8.55
C ASP A 123 -15.73 5.23 -7.57
N GLU A 124 -14.61 4.90 -6.97
CA GLU A 124 -13.90 5.80 -6.04
C GLU A 124 -13.09 6.87 -6.79
N ASP A 125 -12.51 6.50 -7.92
CA ASP A 125 -11.52 7.32 -8.62
C ASP A 125 -12.09 8.10 -9.81
N SER A 126 -11.66 9.36 -9.96
CA SER A 126 -11.93 10.20 -11.13
C SER A 126 -11.26 9.69 -12.44
N LEU A 127 -10.50 8.61 -12.37
CA LEU A 127 -9.94 7.88 -13.53
C LEU A 127 -10.87 6.78 -14.06
N SER A 128 -12.09 6.70 -13.53
CA SER A 128 -13.10 5.73 -13.93
C SER A 128 -13.39 5.80 -15.43
N THR A 129 -13.56 4.63 -16.03
CA THR A 129 -14.06 4.48 -17.41
C THR A 129 -15.51 4.96 -17.55
N ARG A 130 -16.27 5.13 -16.45
CA ARG A 130 -17.60 5.77 -16.46
C ARG A 130 -17.59 7.18 -17.03
N LEU A 131 -16.51 7.94 -16.85
CA LEU A 131 -16.37 9.28 -17.43
C LEU A 131 -16.29 9.29 -18.95
N GLU A 132 -16.20 8.14 -19.59
CA GLU A 132 -16.27 7.96 -21.04
C GLU A 132 -17.66 7.50 -21.51
N ASN A 133 -18.55 7.14 -20.57
CA ASN A 133 -19.87 6.64 -20.88
C ASN A 133 -20.79 7.73 -21.42
N LYS A 134 -21.56 7.33 -22.40
CA LYS A 134 -22.68 8.10 -22.94
C LYS A 134 -23.93 7.26 -22.84
N THR A 135 -24.86 7.69 -22.00
CA THR A 135 -26.19 7.09 -21.95
C THR A 135 -27.12 7.78 -22.96
N VAL A 136 -27.99 7.02 -23.58
CA VAL A 136 -29.00 7.54 -24.49
C VAL A 136 -30.32 7.60 -23.76
N GLY A 137 -30.94 8.76 -23.70
CA GLY A 137 -32.20 8.98 -23.01
C GLY A 137 -33.12 9.97 -23.74
N ALA A 138 -34.22 10.31 -23.11
CA ALA A 138 -35.22 11.20 -23.66
C ALA A 138 -34.77 12.68 -23.68
N ILE A 139 -33.81 13.04 -22.82
CA ILE A 139 -33.19 14.37 -22.76
C ILE A 139 -31.67 14.25 -22.92
N ASP A 140 -31.00 15.35 -23.23
CA ASP A 140 -29.55 15.44 -23.35
C ASP A 140 -28.98 16.21 -22.14
N ILE A 141 -28.37 15.50 -21.21
CA ILE A 141 -27.70 16.07 -20.04
C ILE A 141 -26.20 16.08 -20.29
N ALA A 142 -25.60 17.29 -20.37
CA ALA A 142 -24.17 17.47 -20.54
C ALA A 142 -23.50 17.80 -19.20
N VAL A 143 -22.73 16.87 -18.67
CA VAL A 143 -21.86 17.09 -17.50
C VAL A 143 -20.51 17.61 -17.99
N ILE A 144 -20.11 18.79 -17.53
CA ILE A 144 -18.80 19.34 -17.90
C ILE A 144 -17.70 18.56 -17.17
N ARG A 145 -16.88 17.86 -17.95
CA ARG A 145 -15.71 17.10 -17.45
C ARG A 145 -14.57 18.07 -17.14
N LEU A 146 -14.65 18.69 -15.97
CA LEU A 146 -13.58 19.56 -15.47
C LEU A 146 -12.28 18.75 -15.26
N PRO A 147 -11.09 19.33 -15.51
CA PRO A 147 -9.80 18.64 -15.29
C PRO A 147 -9.60 18.15 -13.84
N LYS A 148 -10.19 18.86 -12.87
CA LYS A 148 -10.11 18.53 -11.45
C LYS A 148 -11.44 18.05 -10.88
N LEU A 149 -12.33 17.51 -11.73
CA LEU A 149 -13.65 17.01 -11.35
C LEU A 149 -13.55 16.07 -10.14
N SER A 150 -14.45 16.28 -9.17
CA SER A 150 -14.58 15.45 -7.96
C SER A 150 -16.05 15.12 -7.72
N ASN A 151 -16.32 14.13 -6.85
CA ASN A 151 -17.69 13.72 -6.49
C ASN A 151 -18.57 13.43 -7.71
N PHE A 152 -18.00 12.77 -8.73
CA PHE A 152 -18.72 12.46 -9.97
C PHE A 152 -19.91 11.50 -9.76
N THR A 153 -19.99 10.83 -8.62
CA THR A 153 -21.12 10.01 -8.20
C THR A 153 -22.42 10.81 -8.04
N ASP A 154 -22.33 12.15 -7.84
CA ASP A 154 -23.49 13.05 -7.80
C ASP A 154 -24.35 12.97 -9.09
N PHE A 155 -23.77 12.51 -10.20
CA PHE A 155 -24.44 12.48 -11.50
C PHE A 155 -24.99 11.11 -11.86
N SER A 156 -24.58 10.03 -11.19
CA SER A 156 -25.03 8.66 -11.47
C SER A 156 -26.58 8.55 -11.53
N PRO A 157 -27.34 9.22 -10.64
CA PRO A 157 -28.80 9.21 -10.71
C PRO A 157 -29.39 9.82 -11.99
N LEU A 158 -28.62 10.60 -12.74
CA LEU A 158 -29.05 11.26 -13.97
C LEU A 158 -28.86 10.39 -15.22
N GLU A 159 -28.04 9.33 -15.15
CA GLU A 159 -27.73 8.43 -16.27
C GLU A 159 -28.98 7.83 -16.92
N GLN A 160 -30.01 7.52 -16.13
CA GLN A 160 -31.27 6.96 -16.59
C GLN A 160 -32.07 7.88 -17.54
N TYR A 161 -31.77 9.19 -17.56
CA TYR A 161 -32.46 10.16 -18.40
C TYR A 161 -31.72 10.51 -19.70
N GLY A 162 -30.45 10.12 -19.81
CA GLY A 162 -29.54 10.40 -20.93
C GLY A 162 -28.49 11.43 -20.54
N MET A 163 -27.30 10.94 -20.20
CA MET A 163 -26.19 11.75 -19.73
C MET A 163 -24.91 11.48 -20.54
N ARG A 164 -24.10 12.51 -20.68
CA ARG A 164 -22.77 12.41 -21.30
C ARG A 164 -21.81 13.41 -20.69
N TYR A 165 -20.54 13.04 -20.60
CA TYR A 165 -19.47 13.94 -20.21
C TYR A 165 -18.95 14.70 -21.42
N VAL A 166 -18.61 15.98 -21.24
CA VAL A 166 -18.14 16.87 -22.31
C VAL A 166 -16.95 17.70 -21.84
N SER A 167 -15.92 17.80 -22.67
CA SER A 167 -14.69 18.53 -22.37
C SER A 167 -14.36 19.61 -23.42
N SER A 168 -15.18 19.76 -24.44
CA SER A 168 -14.97 20.73 -25.50
C SER A 168 -16.26 21.38 -25.96
N VAL A 169 -16.15 22.58 -26.59
CA VAL A 169 -17.27 23.30 -27.17
C VAL A 169 -17.99 22.44 -28.21
N LYS A 170 -17.24 21.67 -29.01
CA LYS A 170 -17.81 20.80 -30.05
C LYS A 170 -18.67 19.70 -29.45
N GLU A 171 -18.23 19.11 -28.38
CA GLU A 171 -18.98 18.05 -27.66
C GLU A 171 -20.19 18.62 -26.96
N LEU A 172 -20.13 19.84 -26.40
CA LEU A 172 -21.21 20.43 -25.63
C LEU A 172 -22.50 20.53 -26.47
N GLY A 173 -22.41 21.05 -27.67
CA GLY A 173 -23.57 21.15 -28.54
C GLY A 173 -24.70 22.02 -27.97
N LYS A 174 -25.93 21.50 -27.98
CA LYS A 174 -27.14 22.14 -27.42
C LYS A 174 -27.88 21.19 -26.50
N PRO A 175 -27.38 20.96 -25.26
CA PRO A 175 -28.03 20.09 -24.32
C PRO A 175 -29.31 20.70 -23.74
N ASP A 176 -30.16 19.86 -23.18
CA ASP A 176 -31.35 20.28 -22.42
C ASP A 176 -30.98 20.74 -20.99
N LEU A 177 -29.92 20.15 -20.42
CA LEU A 177 -29.35 20.49 -19.11
C LEU A 177 -27.83 20.46 -19.15
N ILE A 178 -27.19 21.48 -18.57
CA ILE A 178 -25.74 21.47 -18.28
C ILE A 178 -25.54 21.27 -16.78
N VAL A 179 -24.66 20.35 -16.41
CA VAL A 179 -24.26 20.12 -15.01
C VAL A 179 -22.79 20.45 -14.82
N LEU A 180 -22.51 21.27 -13.81
CA LEU A 180 -21.16 21.63 -13.34
C LEU A 180 -20.95 20.96 -11.99
N GLY A 181 -20.00 20.05 -11.91
CA GLY A 181 -19.74 19.27 -10.69
C GLY A 181 -18.78 19.90 -9.71
N GLY A 182 -18.55 19.20 -8.62
CA GLY A 182 -17.50 19.51 -7.67
C GLY A 182 -16.12 19.47 -8.31
N THR A 183 -15.19 20.22 -7.78
CA THR A 183 -13.79 20.25 -8.25
C THR A 183 -12.83 20.38 -7.07
N LYS A 184 -11.64 19.81 -7.25
CA LYS A 184 -10.52 19.92 -6.29
C LYS A 184 -9.74 21.24 -6.42
N ASN A 185 -10.01 22.03 -7.47
CA ASN A 185 -9.38 23.33 -7.66
C ASN A 185 -10.24 24.20 -8.60
N THR A 186 -11.08 25.05 -7.99
CA THR A 186 -12.09 25.85 -8.67
C THR A 186 -11.48 26.92 -9.57
N ILE A 187 -10.41 27.58 -9.11
CA ILE A 187 -9.73 28.64 -9.88
C ILE A 187 -9.05 28.05 -11.13
N ALA A 188 -8.37 26.90 -10.99
CA ALA A 188 -7.73 26.26 -12.14
C ALA A 188 -8.76 25.80 -13.18
N ASP A 189 -9.88 25.23 -12.74
CA ASP A 189 -10.94 24.80 -13.65
C ASP A 189 -11.68 25.99 -14.30
N MET A 190 -11.80 27.12 -13.61
CA MET A 190 -12.33 28.34 -14.22
C MET A 190 -11.40 28.90 -15.31
N LYS A 191 -10.08 28.86 -15.09
CA LYS A 191 -9.08 29.20 -16.11
C LYS A 191 -9.22 28.30 -17.34
N TRP A 192 -9.36 26.99 -17.12
CA TRP A 192 -9.56 26.02 -18.18
C TRP A 192 -10.86 26.25 -18.96
N LEU A 193 -11.98 26.60 -18.31
CA LEU A 193 -13.24 26.98 -18.96
C LEU A 193 -13.06 28.21 -19.87
N ASN A 194 -12.24 29.19 -19.45
CA ASN A 194 -11.89 30.35 -20.27
C ASN A 194 -11.05 29.94 -21.49
N GLU A 195 -10.00 29.17 -21.29
CA GLU A 195 -9.04 28.77 -22.34
C GLU A 195 -9.68 27.90 -23.43
N THR A 196 -10.58 27.00 -23.03
CA THR A 196 -11.33 26.13 -23.97
C THR A 196 -12.47 26.83 -24.69
N GLY A 197 -12.84 28.03 -24.25
CA GLY A 197 -13.99 28.76 -24.75
C GLY A 197 -15.35 28.25 -24.25
N LEU A 198 -15.37 27.24 -23.37
CA LEU A 198 -16.59 26.68 -22.77
C LEU A 198 -17.34 27.74 -21.96
N LYS A 199 -16.65 28.65 -21.23
CA LYS A 199 -17.28 29.75 -20.49
C LYS A 199 -18.30 30.52 -21.36
N SER A 200 -17.85 31.04 -22.49
CA SER A 200 -18.68 31.88 -23.37
C SER A 200 -19.88 31.10 -23.95
N VAL A 201 -19.69 29.81 -24.25
CA VAL A 201 -20.76 28.98 -24.81
C VAL A 201 -21.79 28.61 -23.72
N ILE A 202 -21.36 28.29 -22.52
CA ILE A 202 -22.24 28.02 -21.38
C ILE A 202 -23.08 29.26 -21.05
N GLN A 203 -22.46 30.43 -20.96
CA GLN A 203 -23.16 31.71 -20.75
C GLN A 203 -24.25 31.93 -21.80
N LYS A 204 -23.89 31.78 -23.10
CA LYS A 204 -24.83 31.94 -24.22
C LYS A 204 -25.97 30.92 -24.19
N LEU A 205 -25.70 29.65 -23.79
CA LEU A 205 -26.73 28.63 -23.64
C LEU A 205 -27.67 28.96 -22.48
N ALA A 206 -27.14 29.47 -21.37
CA ALA A 206 -27.95 29.92 -20.22
C ALA A 206 -28.88 31.09 -20.63
N GLU A 207 -28.36 32.10 -21.33
CA GLU A 207 -29.16 33.22 -21.87
C GLU A 207 -30.28 32.75 -22.80
N ASN A 208 -30.02 31.71 -23.60
CA ASN A 208 -31.00 31.08 -24.48
C ASN A 208 -31.94 30.12 -23.74
N GLY A 209 -31.81 30.03 -22.44
CA GLY A 209 -32.73 29.29 -21.56
C GLY A 209 -32.34 27.84 -21.26
N THR A 210 -31.21 27.33 -21.72
CA THR A 210 -30.73 26.00 -21.27
C THR A 210 -30.59 25.98 -19.75
N ASP A 211 -31.14 24.96 -19.09
CA ASP A 211 -31.03 24.82 -17.64
C ASP A 211 -29.59 24.47 -17.22
N ILE A 212 -29.11 25.11 -16.15
CA ILE A 212 -27.76 24.89 -15.62
C ILE A 212 -27.85 24.55 -14.14
N PHE A 213 -27.17 23.46 -13.73
CA PHE A 213 -27.10 23.01 -12.34
C PHE A 213 -25.64 22.90 -11.87
N GLY A 214 -25.29 23.62 -10.82
CA GLY A 214 -23.95 23.61 -10.22
C GLY A 214 -23.96 22.97 -8.84
N ILE A 215 -23.04 22.02 -8.60
CA ILE A 215 -22.84 21.37 -7.29
C ILE A 215 -21.48 21.73 -6.76
N CYS A 216 -21.39 22.21 -5.53
CA CYS A 216 -20.16 22.52 -4.78
C CYS A 216 -19.23 23.45 -5.58
N GLY A 217 -18.10 22.96 -6.11
CA GLY A 217 -17.24 23.74 -6.99
C GLY A 217 -17.97 24.26 -8.24
N GLY A 218 -18.89 23.48 -8.80
CA GLY A 218 -19.75 23.91 -9.92
C GLY A 218 -20.63 25.10 -9.57
N TYR A 219 -21.18 25.12 -8.36
CA TYR A 219 -21.92 26.28 -7.84
C TYR A 219 -21.03 27.52 -7.72
N GLN A 220 -19.81 27.36 -7.21
CA GLN A 220 -18.81 28.43 -7.11
C GLN A 220 -18.45 28.99 -8.49
N LEU A 221 -18.22 28.10 -9.49
CA LEU A 221 -17.95 28.50 -10.88
C LEU A 221 -19.07 29.32 -11.50
N MET A 222 -20.34 29.08 -11.11
CA MET A 222 -21.50 29.82 -11.60
C MET A 222 -21.57 31.26 -11.05
N GLY A 223 -20.85 31.57 -9.99
CA GLY A 223 -20.84 32.89 -9.36
C GLY A 223 -20.23 33.99 -10.23
N GLU A 224 -20.28 35.23 -9.73
CA GLU A 224 -19.68 36.41 -10.34
C GLU A 224 -18.17 36.43 -10.15
N LYS A 225 -17.71 36.07 -8.94
CA LYS A 225 -16.30 36.19 -8.52
C LYS A 225 -15.90 35.04 -7.61
N ILE A 226 -14.67 34.56 -7.81
CA ILE A 226 -14.03 33.54 -6.99
C ILE A 226 -12.72 34.12 -6.50
N THR A 227 -12.49 34.12 -5.18
CA THR A 227 -11.28 34.64 -4.54
C THR A 227 -10.67 33.54 -3.67
N ASP A 228 -9.35 33.44 -3.64
CA ASP A 228 -8.59 32.63 -2.69
C ASP A 228 -7.70 33.54 -1.88
N SER A 229 -8.27 34.12 -0.81
CA SER A 229 -7.58 35.10 0.02
C SER A 229 -6.53 34.48 0.95
N GLU A 230 -6.66 33.20 1.26
CA GLU A 230 -5.76 32.45 2.15
C GLU A 230 -4.80 31.49 1.43
N GLY A 231 -4.89 31.41 0.08
CA GLY A 231 -4.01 30.55 -0.71
C GLY A 231 -4.29 29.05 -0.56
N VAL A 232 -5.55 28.69 -0.39
CA VAL A 232 -6.03 27.31 -0.16
C VAL A 232 -5.85 26.42 -1.39
N GLU A 233 -6.10 26.98 -2.58
CA GLU A 233 -6.09 26.21 -3.83
C GLU A 233 -4.77 26.27 -4.62
N ASN A 234 -3.87 27.20 -4.45
CA ASN A 234 -2.51 27.25 -5.04
C ASN A 234 -1.88 28.66 -4.93
N GLY A 235 -2.28 29.41 -3.94
CA GLY A 235 -1.81 30.78 -3.69
C GLY A 235 -2.92 31.82 -3.89
N ILE A 236 -2.69 33.02 -3.35
CA ILE A 236 -3.68 34.10 -3.39
C ILE A 236 -3.98 34.47 -4.83
N ASP A 237 -5.23 34.30 -5.26
CA ASP A 237 -5.70 34.59 -6.62
C ASP A 237 -7.16 35.04 -6.62
N THR A 238 -7.58 35.68 -7.68
CA THR A 238 -8.97 36.09 -7.91
C THR A 238 -9.32 35.93 -9.37
N ILE A 239 -10.47 35.34 -9.68
CA ILE A 239 -10.94 35.13 -11.04
C ILE A 239 -12.44 35.45 -11.16
N GLU A 240 -12.87 35.96 -12.33
CA GLU A 240 -14.29 36.10 -12.63
C GLU A 240 -14.90 34.73 -12.94
N GLY A 241 -16.01 34.41 -12.28
CA GLY A 241 -16.80 33.21 -12.56
C GLY A 241 -17.58 33.27 -13.87
N LEU A 242 -18.57 32.40 -13.98
CA LEU A 242 -19.49 32.37 -15.14
C LEU A 242 -20.52 33.52 -15.09
N GLY A 243 -20.72 34.17 -13.95
CA GLY A 243 -21.68 35.28 -13.82
C GLY A 243 -23.14 34.87 -14.02
N LEU A 244 -23.49 33.61 -13.78
CA LEU A 244 -24.84 33.05 -13.93
C LEU A 244 -25.68 33.23 -12.69
N LEU A 245 -25.03 33.33 -11.54
CA LEU A 245 -25.65 33.55 -10.23
C LEU A 245 -25.01 34.75 -9.54
N PRO A 246 -25.77 35.57 -8.80
CA PRO A 246 -25.25 36.74 -8.08
C PRO A 246 -24.56 36.28 -6.77
N VAL A 247 -23.44 35.58 -6.91
CA VAL A 247 -22.73 34.92 -5.83
C VAL A 247 -21.25 35.24 -5.94
N GLU A 248 -20.65 35.60 -4.80
CA GLU A 248 -19.19 35.71 -4.68
C GLU A 248 -18.69 34.67 -3.69
N THR A 249 -17.62 33.96 -4.03
CA THR A 249 -17.01 32.93 -3.19
C THR A 249 -15.61 33.32 -2.79
N ASP A 250 -15.27 33.13 -1.52
CA ASP A 250 -13.91 33.24 -1.01
C ASP A 250 -13.50 31.95 -0.31
N PHE A 251 -12.24 31.52 -0.48
CA PHE A 251 -11.70 30.29 0.11
C PHE A 251 -11.00 30.57 1.43
N TYR A 252 -11.24 29.70 2.43
CA TYR A 252 -10.67 29.75 3.75
C TYR A 252 -10.09 28.40 4.14
N MET A 253 -9.08 28.39 5.04
CA MET A 253 -8.48 27.14 5.55
C MET A 253 -9.47 26.27 6.31
N GLU A 254 -10.51 26.86 6.88
CA GLU A 254 -11.56 26.11 7.56
C GLU A 254 -12.45 25.37 6.56
N LYS A 255 -12.54 24.04 6.74
CA LYS A 255 -13.34 23.16 5.90
C LYS A 255 -14.69 22.85 6.53
N THR A 256 -15.77 23.11 5.81
CA THR A 256 -17.12 22.65 6.18
C THR A 256 -17.27 21.18 5.80
N THR A 257 -17.65 20.32 6.76
CA THR A 257 -17.97 18.91 6.51
C THR A 257 -19.14 18.53 7.40
N ARG A 258 -20.32 18.23 6.80
CA ARG A 258 -21.51 17.85 7.54
C ARG A 258 -22.51 17.08 6.69
N GLN A 259 -23.27 16.19 7.32
CA GLN A 259 -24.47 15.60 6.75
C GLN A 259 -25.61 16.63 6.82
N ILE A 260 -26.48 16.64 5.82
CA ILE A 260 -27.61 17.57 5.77
C ILE A 260 -28.92 16.86 5.47
N THR A 261 -29.99 17.42 6.02
CA THR A 261 -31.37 17.18 5.62
C THR A 261 -32.08 18.52 5.55
N GLY A 262 -32.79 18.78 4.46
CA GLY A 262 -33.45 20.07 4.24
C GLY A 262 -34.60 19.98 3.26
N VAL A 263 -35.09 21.15 2.87
CA VAL A 263 -36.18 21.30 1.89
C VAL A 263 -35.70 22.24 0.78
N ALA A 264 -35.76 21.78 -0.46
CA ALA A 264 -35.37 22.56 -1.63
C ALA A 264 -36.46 23.61 -1.98
N TYR A 265 -36.12 24.60 -2.80
CA TYR A 265 -36.98 25.70 -3.25
C TYR A 265 -38.29 25.25 -3.88
N ASN A 266 -38.37 24.02 -4.40
CA ASN A 266 -39.56 23.42 -4.98
C ASN A 266 -40.41 22.62 -3.97
N GLY A 267 -40.11 22.73 -2.67
CA GLY A 267 -40.81 22.06 -1.59
C GLY A 267 -40.46 20.56 -1.43
N LYS A 268 -39.48 20.06 -2.13
CA LYS A 268 -39.05 18.66 -2.03
C LYS A 268 -37.98 18.50 -0.96
N LYS A 269 -38.05 17.39 -0.22
CA LYS A 269 -36.99 16.98 0.71
C LYS A 269 -35.69 16.77 -0.06
N ILE A 270 -34.57 17.14 0.55
CA ILE A 270 -33.22 16.81 0.12
C ILE A 270 -32.43 16.27 1.30
N THR A 271 -31.59 15.30 1.01
CA THR A 271 -30.56 14.76 1.91
C THR A 271 -29.24 14.74 1.18
N GLY A 272 -28.16 14.67 1.91
CA GLY A 272 -26.82 14.63 1.33
C GLY A 272 -25.77 15.16 2.31
N TYR A 273 -24.70 15.72 1.77
CA TYR A 273 -23.63 16.28 2.60
C TYR A 273 -23.02 17.53 1.96
N GLU A 274 -22.45 18.39 2.79
CA GLU A 274 -21.61 19.51 2.38
C GLU A 274 -20.16 19.21 2.72
N ILE A 275 -19.25 19.43 1.76
CA ILE A 275 -17.81 19.27 1.94
C ILE A 275 -17.06 20.29 1.08
N HIS A 276 -16.74 21.47 1.65
CA HIS A 276 -16.13 22.57 0.91
C HIS A 276 -15.32 23.50 1.82
N GLN A 277 -14.38 24.24 1.24
CA GLN A 277 -13.60 25.29 1.91
C GLN A 277 -14.03 26.70 1.50
N GLY A 278 -14.66 26.84 0.32
CA GLY A 278 -15.21 28.11 -0.13
C GLY A 278 -16.46 28.51 0.65
N GLN A 279 -16.56 29.78 0.99
CA GLN A 279 -17.74 30.39 1.58
C GLN A 279 -18.36 31.35 0.55
N SER A 280 -19.65 31.20 0.28
CA SER A 280 -20.35 31.97 -0.73
C SER A 280 -21.29 32.98 -0.13
N VAL A 281 -21.20 34.23 -0.61
CA VAL A 281 -22.12 35.33 -0.28
C VAL A 281 -23.09 35.50 -1.43
N VAL A 282 -24.38 35.28 -1.16
CA VAL A 282 -25.46 35.41 -2.14
C VAL A 282 -26.03 36.82 -2.09
N LYS A 283 -25.90 37.56 -3.18
CA LYS A 283 -26.34 38.97 -3.29
C LYS A 283 -27.77 39.14 -3.82
N GLY A 284 -28.36 38.07 -4.34
CA GLY A 284 -29.71 38.10 -4.92
C GLY A 284 -30.17 36.70 -5.33
N GLY A 285 -31.36 36.61 -5.91
CA GLY A 285 -31.99 35.34 -6.24
C GLY A 285 -32.72 34.69 -5.07
N GLN A 286 -33.22 33.46 -5.26
CA GLN A 286 -33.87 32.65 -4.25
C GLN A 286 -32.86 31.63 -3.69
N ALA A 287 -32.93 31.36 -2.40
CA ALA A 287 -32.16 30.25 -1.83
C ALA A 287 -32.56 28.92 -2.50
N PHE A 288 -31.59 28.06 -2.76
CA PHE A 288 -31.84 26.71 -3.27
C PHE A 288 -32.56 25.85 -2.22
N SER A 289 -32.10 25.92 -0.99
CA SER A 289 -32.64 25.11 0.09
C SER A 289 -32.69 25.83 1.44
N GLU A 290 -33.48 25.27 2.34
CA GLU A 290 -33.46 25.58 3.76
C GLU A 290 -33.06 24.33 4.55
N ILE A 291 -31.92 24.43 5.25
CA ILE A 291 -31.29 23.36 6.02
C ILE A 291 -31.20 23.85 7.47
N GLU A 292 -31.95 23.25 8.40
CA GLU A 292 -31.96 23.62 9.83
C GLU A 292 -32.16 25.14 10.07
N GLY A 293 -33.03 25.76 9.26
CA GLY A 293 -33.33 27.21 9.33
C GLY A 293 -32.30 28.10 8.64
N ARG A 294 -31.24 27.54 8.07
CA ARG A 294 -30.22 28.24 7.26
C ARG A 294 -30.60 28.17 5.78
N LYS A 295 -30.55 29.30 5.11
CA LYS A 295 -30.65 29.37 3.64
C LYS A 295 -29.33 28.94 3.00
N GLU A 296 -29.41 28.07 1.99
CA GLU A 296 -28.27 27.54 1.29
C GLU A 296 -28.51 27.60 -0.22
N GLY A 297 -27.40 27.79 -0.99
CA GLY A 297 -27.40 27.82 -2.43
C GLY A 297 -28.12 29.02 -3.06
N CYS A 298 -28.27 28.99 -4.37
CA CYS A 298 -28.91 30.09 -5.12
C CYS A 298 -29.66 29.55 -6.34
N VAL A 299 -30.86 30.09 -6.58
CA VAL A 299 -31.64 29.86 -7.80
C VAL A 299 -31.95 31.20 -8.43
N LEU A 300 -31.60 31.31 -9.71
CA LEU A 300 -31.93 32.48 -10.52
C LEU A 300 -32.28 32.04 -11.95
N ASN A 301 -33.50 32.33 -12.42
CA ASN A 301 -34.01 31.94 -13.73
C ASN A 301 -33.91 30.41 -13.96
N ASN A 302 -33.08 30.00 -14.93
CA ASN A 302 -32.79 28.61 -15.31
C ASN A 302 -31.49 28.08 -14.68
N CYS A 303 -30.89 28.83 -13.76
CA CYS A 303 -29.63 28.48 -13.11
C CYS A 303 -29.87 28.10 -11.64
N VAL A 304 -29.33 26.99 -11.22
CA VAL A 304 -29.44 26.46 -9.85
C VAL A 304 -28.04 26.09 -9.37
N GLY A 305 -27.68 26.54 -8.17
CA GLY A 305 -26.42 26.18 -7.53
C GLY A 305 -26.58 25.83 -6.07
N THR A 306 -25.88 24.80 -5.60
CA THR A 306 -25.92 24.30 -4.21
C THR A 306 -24.58 23.71 -3.80
N TYR A 307 -24.30 23.73 -2.50
CA TYR A 307 -23.18 22.98 -1.91
C TYR A 307 -23.51 21.51 -1.61
N VAL A 308 -24.80 21.14 -1.73
CA VAL A 308 -25.27 19.81 -1.35
C VAL A 308 -24.87 18.76 -2.37
N HIS A 309 -23.97 17.88 -1.98
CA HIS A 309 -23.65 16.64 -2.69
C HIS A 309 -24.74 15.58 -2.44
N GLY A 310 -24.96 14.68 -3.41
CA GLY A 310 -25.99 13.65 -3.33
C GLY A 310 -27.44 14.19 -3.52
N VAL A 311 -27.59 15.44 -3.94
CA VAL A 311 -28.91 16.09 -4.07
C VAL A 311 -29.84 15.36 -5.05
N PHE A 312 -29.30 14.69 -6.05
CA PHE A 312 -30.05 13.89 -7.02
C PHE A 312 -30.34 12.46 -6.55
N ASP A 313 -29.81 12.02 -5.42
CA ASP A 313 -30.15 10.71 -4.84
C ASP A 313 -31.59 10.69 -4.34
N GLU A 314 -32.08 11.85 -3.82
CA GLU A 314 -33.49 12.00 -3.41
C GLU A 314 -34.44 11.97 -4.60
N THR A 315 -35.17 10.88 -4.73
CA THR A 315 -36.09 10.60 -5.83
C THR A 315 -37.09 11.74 -6.05
N GLY A 316 -37.70 12.25 -4.98
CA GLY A 316 -38.71 13.29 -5.07
C GLY A 316 -38.18 14.63 -5.61
N PHE A 317 -36.97 15.03 -5.26
CA PHE A 317 -36.31 16.21 -5.81
C PHE A 317 -35.90 15.98 -7.27
N ARG A 318 -35.21 14.86 -7.53
CA ARG A 318 -34.73 14.49 -8.88
C ARG A 318 -35.85 14.45 -9.89
N GLU A 319 -36.92 13.73 -9.62
CA GLU A 319 -38.10 13.65 -10.50
C GLU A 319 -38.70 15.04 -10.77
N SER A 320 -38.93 15.83 -9.71
CA SER A 320 -39.50 17.16 -9.86
C SER A 320 -38.65 18.08 -10.71
N TYR A 321 -37.31 18.03 -10.54
CA TYR A 321 -36.38 18.85 -11.31
C TYR A 321 -36.27 18.40 -12.78
N ILE A 322 -36.13 17.11 -13.02
CA ILE A 322 -36.04 16.54 -14.37
C ILE A 322 -37.36 16.68 -15.12
N LYS A 323 -38.50 16.48 -14.47
CA LYS A 323 -39.80 16.71 -15.07
C LYS A 323 -39.94 18.12 -15.65
N LYS A 324 -39.46 19.15 -14.94
CA LYS A 324 -39.44 20.54 -15.46
C LYS A 324 -38.75 20.62 -16.82
N ILE A 325 -37.66 19.86 -17.02
CA ILE A 325 -36.89 19.83 -18.28
C ILE A 325 -37.67 19.09 -19.37
N PHE A 326 -38.33 17.98 -19.03
CA PHE A 326 -39.21 17.26 -19.94
C PHE A 326 -40.39 18.14 -20.43
N ASP A 327 -41.03 18.82 -19.49
CA ASP A 327 -42.15 19.73 -19.77
C ASP A 327 -41.72 20.88 -20.71
N LYS A 328 -40.51 21.43 -20.48
CA LYS A 328 -39.91 22.48 -21.32
C LYS A 328 -39.59 21.98 -22.73
N LYS A 329 -39.22 20.72 -22.87
CA LYS A 329 -38.94 20.06 -24.17
C LYS A 329 -40.23 19.61 -24.85
N GLY A 330 -41.37 19.66 -24.18
CA GLY A 330 -42.68 19.26 -24.71
C GLY A 330 -42.89 17.75 -24.82
N ILE A 331 -42.17 16.95 -24.02
CA ILE A 331 -42.27 15.49 -24.00
C ILE A 331 -42.83 15.01 -22.65
N SER A 332 -43.61 13.92 -22.68
CA SER A 332 -44.14 13.35 -21.46
C SER A 332 -43.06 12.74 -20.57
N PHE A 333 -43.16 12.96 -19.27
CA PHE A 333 -42.28 12.32 -18.30
C PHE A 333 -42.84 10.92 -18.00
N ASP A 334 -42.38 9.93 -18.78
CA ASP A 334 -42.78 8.53 -18.66
C ASP A 334 -41.56 7.64 -18.38
N VAL A 335 -40.73 8.04 -17.41
CA VAL A 335 -39.53 7.32 -16.99
C VAL A 335 -39.81 6.67 -15.65
N LYS A 336 -39.65 5.33 -15.60
CA LYS A 336 -39.71 4.61 -14.32
C LYS A 336 -38.48 4.98 -13.51
N THR A 337 -38.67 5.83 -12.52
CA THR A 337 -37.58 6.31 -11.68
C THR A 337 -37.11 5.21 -10.76
N ILE A 338 -35.78 5.09 -10.66
CA ILE A 338 -35.10 4.15 -9.76
C ILE A 338 -34.92 4.85 -8.42
N ASP A 339 -35.31 4.20 -7.33
CA ASP A 339 -34.88 4.60 -6.00
C ASP A 339 -33.39 4.27 -5.85
N ILE A 340 -32.58 5.31 -5.67
CA ILE A 340 -31.11 5.15 -5.69
C ILE A 340 -30.62 4.43 -4.43
N GLU A 341 -31.23 4.69 -3.28
CA GLU A 341 -30.85 4.02 -2.03
C GLU A 341 -31.18 2.53 -2.09
N GLU A 342 -32.40 2.17 -2.53
CA GLU A 342 -32.79 0.78 -2.73
C GLU A 342 -31.91 0.09 -3.77
N TYR A 343 -31.59 0.78 -4.87
CA TYR A 343 -30.72 0.25 -5.92
C TYR A 343 -29.30 -0.01 -5.38
N LYS A 344 -28.67 0.97 -4.72
CA LYS A 344 -27.34 0.82 -4.13
C LYS A 344 -27.30 -0.34 -3.13
N ASN A 345 -28.28 -0.41 -2.22
CA ASN A 345 -28.39 -1.51 -1.26
C ASN A 345 -28.48 -2.87 -1.97
N SER A 346 -29.28 -2.97 -3.04
CA SER A 346 -29.36 -4.20 -3.82
C SER A 346 -28.02 -4.62 -4.48
N GLN A 347 -27.19 -3.65 -4.86
CA GLN A 347 -25.86 -3.92 -5.40
C GLN A 347 -24.87 -4.35 -4.31
N TYR A 348 -24.94 -3.74 -3.13
CA TYR A 348 -24.16 -4.16 -1.95
C TYR A 348 -24.54 -5.57 -1.51
N ASP A 349 -25.83 -5.92 -1.50
CA ASP A 349 -26.29 -7.28 -1.19
C ASP A 349 -25.73 -8.30 -2.19
N LYS A 350 -25.79 -8.00 -3.49
CA LYS A 350 -25.18 -8.84 -4.53
C LYS A 350 -23.67 -9.02 -4.33
N LEU A 351 -22.96 -7.95 -3.95
CA LEU A 351 -21.54 -8.04 -3.66
C LEU A 351 -21.27 -8.92 -2.43
N ALA A 352 -22.05 -8.71 -1.37
CA ALA A 352 -21.93 -9.49 -0.15
C ALA A 352 -22.16 -10.99 -0.40
N ASP A 353 -23.18 -11.33 -1.20
CA ASP A 353 -23.46 -12.71 -1.56
C ASP A 353 -22.33 -13.30 -2.43
N LEU A 354 -21.85 -12.56 -3.43
CA LEU A 354 -20.70 -12.97 -4.24
C LEU A 354 -19.46 -13.26 -3.39
N ILE A 355 -19.19 -12.44 -2.39
CA ILE A 355 -18.07 -12.64 -1.47
C ILE A 355 -18.29 -13.86 -0.60
N ARG A 356 -19.47 -14.01 0.04
CA ARG A 356 -19.79 -15.16 0.91
C ARG A 356 -19.69 -16.51 0.18
N GLU A 357 -20.12 -16.55 -1.08
CA GLU A 357 -20.07 -17.77 -1.89
C GLU A 357 -18.66 -18.17 -2.33
N ASN A 358 -17.70 -17.24 -2.33
CA ASN A 358 -16.39 -17.42 -2.93
C ASN A 358 -15.21 -17.21 -1.97
N MET A 359 -15.48 -16.96 -0.69
CA MET A 359 -14.50 -16.87 0.36
C MET A 359 -14.74 -17.93 1.44
N ASP A 360 -13.67 -18.36 2.08
CA ASP A 360 -13.72 -19.17 3.30
C ASP A 360 -14.12 -18.28 4.49
N MET A 361 -15.44 -18.11 4.67
CA MET A 361 -15.97 -17.24 5.73
C MET A 361 -15.63 -17.74 7.13
N ASP A 362 -15.54 -19.05 7.33
CA ASP A 362 -15.14 -19.63 8.62
C ASP A 362 -13.72 -19.19 8.96
N LYS A 363 -12.82 -19.23 7.97
CA LYS A 363 -11.45 -18.74 8.14
C LYS A 363 -11.36 -17.23 8.39
N ILE A 364 -12.23 -16.43 7.75
CA ILE A 364 -12.32 -14.99 8.01
C ILE A 364 -12.74 -14.72 9.46
N TYR A 365 -13.74 -15.46 9.96
CA TYR A 365 -14.16 -15.32 11.36
C TYR A 365 -13.09 -15.80 12.32
N GLU A 366 -12.38 -16.89 12.03
CA GLU A 366 -11.20 -17.32 12.81
C GLU A 366 -10.14 -16.20 12.88
N ILE A 367 -9.85 -15.54 11.76
CA ILE A 367 -8.89 -14.43 11.71
C ILE A 367 -9.35 -13.25 12.57
N LEU A 368 -10.66 -12.95 12.59
CA LEU A 368 -11.25 -11.91 13.43
C LEU A 368 -11.23 -12.26 14.92
N GLU A 369 -11.50 -13.52 15.24
CA GLU A 369 -11.61 -14.01 16.63
C GLU A 369 -10.24 -14.37 17.22
N ASN A 370 -9.32 -14.86 16.40
CA ASN A 370 -7.93 -15.12 16.79
C ASN A 370 -7.18 -13.79 16.94
N LYS A 371 -7.55 -13.07 17.98
CA LYS A 371 -6.64 -12.18 18.67
C LYS A 371 -5.57 -13.02 19.38
N GLU A 372 -4.74 -13.76 18.63
CA GLU A 372 -3.40 -14.05 19.07
C GLU A 372 -2.61 -12.74 19.06
N THR A 373 -3.02 -11.88 19.92
CA THR A 373 -2.28 -10.72 20.34
C THR A 373 -1.97 -10.87 21.81
N ASP A 374 -1.37 -11.97 22.17
CA ASP A 374 -0.50 -12.00 23.32
C ASP A 374 0.87 -11.38 22.97
N TYR A 375 0.85 -10.25 22.26
CA TYR A 375 1.91 -9.28 22.43
C TYR A 375 1.50 -8.30 23.54
N THR A 376 1.25 -8.80 24.71
CA THR A 376 1.67 -8.10 25.92
C THR A 376 3.20 -8.12 25.85
N PRO A 377 3.90 -6.96 25.84
CA PRO A 377 5.33 -6.94 26.06
C PRO A 377 5.55 -7.55 27.44
N GLN A 378 5.71 -8.87 27.51
CA GLN A 378 6.22 -9.51 28.71
C GLN A 378 7.61 -8.93 28.84
N PHE A 379 7.85 -8.25 29.94
CA PHE A 379 9.17 -7.77 30.29
C PHE A 379 10.07 -8.98 30.45
N VAL A 380 10.66 -9.42 29.33
CA VAL A 380 11.59 -10.54 29.29
C VAL A 380 12.89 -10.00 29.86
N LEU A 381 13.37 -10.60 30.92
CA LEU A 381 14.68 -10.25 31.45
C LEU A 381 15.72 -10.42 30.32
N PRO A 382 16.68 -9.50 30.17
CA PRO A 382 17.67 -9.57 29.08
C PRO A 382 18.37 -10.94 28.95
N LYS A 383 18.56 -11.66 30.07
CA LYS A 383 19.12 -13.02 30.10
C LYS A 383 18.25 -14.10 29.45
N ASP A 384 16.94 -13.87 29.36
CA ASP A 384 15.97 -14.84 28.88
C ASP A 384 15.55 -14.55 27.41
N ILE A 385 15.90 -13.37 26.88
CA ILE A 385 15.57 -12.96 25.50
C ILE A 385 16.15 -13.93 24.48
N GLU A 386 17.42 -14.31 24.64
CA GLU A 386 18.10 -15.21 23.74
C GLU A 386 17.48 -16.61 23.75
N ALA A 387 17.19 -17.15 24.94
CA ALA A 387 16.57 -18.47 25.10
C ALA A 387 15.19 -18.51 24.42
N ARG A 388 14.34 -17.49 24.68
CA ARG A 388 13.02 -17.39 24.07
C ARG A 388 13.09 -17.22 22.54
N SER A 389 14.05 -16.41 22.04
CA SER A 389 14.26 -16.28 20.60
C SER A 389 14.63 -17.61 19.96
N MET A 390 15.49 -18.40 20.60
CA MET A 390 15.86 -19.73 20.10
C MET A 390 14.69 -20.73 20.11
N GLU A 391 13.78 -20.64 21.08
CA GLU A 391 12.55 -21.43 21.13
C GLU A 391 11.59 -21.04 19.99
N ILE A 392 11.40 -19.73 19.76
CA ILE A 392 10.56 -19.21 18.67
C ILE A 392 11.13 -19.68 17.32
N ILE A 393 12.43 -19.49 17.08
CA ILE A 393 13.08 -19.94 15.85
C ILE A 393 12.85 -21.43 15.64
N GLU A 394 13.02 -22.25 16.66
CA GLU A 394 12.81 -23.71 16.56
C GLU A 394 11.37 -24.06 16.21
N SER A 395 10.41 -23.32 16.74
CA SER A 395 8.99 -23.55 16.43
C SER A 395 8.58 -23.10 15.03
N GLU A 396 9.33 -22.16 14.44
CA GLU A 396 9.06 -21.59 13.12
C GLU A 396 9.88 -22.27 12.00
N MET A 397 10.92 -23.05 12.36
CA MET A 397 11.69 -23.83 11.38
C MET A 397 10.81 -24.90 10.72
N ILE A 398 10.87 -24.94 9.40
CA ILE A 398 10.08 -25.88 8.56
C ILE A 398 10.89 -27.00 7.98
N THR A 399 12.23 -26.85 7.95
CA THR A 399 13.15 -27.86 7.42
C THR A 399 13.71 -28.72 8.55
N GLU A 400 13.76 -30.03 8.31
CA GLU A 400 14.39 -30.95 9.26
C GLU A 400 15.93 -30.80 9.20
N VAL A 401 16.49 -30.06 10.15
CA VAL A 401 17.93 -29.84 10.30
C VAL A 401 18.49 -30.87 11.27
N PRO A 402 19.59 -31.58 10.93
CA PRO A 402 20.24 -32.51 11.86
C PRO A 402 20.59 -31.87 13.20
N GLU A 403 20.35 -32.56 14.31
CA GLU A 403 20.51 -32.03 15.68
C GLU A 403 21.91 -31.43 15.94
N GLU A 404 22.96 -31.98 15.33
CA GLU A 404 24.33 -31.47 15.47
C GLU A 404 24.54 -30.08 14.84
N TYR A 405 23.77 -29.73 13.79
CA TYR A 405 23.87 -28.45 13.09
C TYR A 405 22.81 -27.42 13.57
N LYS A 406 21.73 -27.90 14.18
CA LYS A 406 20.61 -27.08 14.63
C LYS A 406 21.01 -25.85 15.47
N PRO A 407 21.94 -25.95 16.45
CA PRO A 407 22.38 -24.77 17.19
C PRO A 407 23.05 -23.68 16.35
N ILE A 408 23.75 -24.09 15.28
CA ILE A 408 24.45 -23.14 14.37
C ILE A 408 23.42 -22.48 13.45
N VAL A 409 22.51 -23.26 12.86
CA VAL A 409 21.41 -22.74 12.02
C VAL A 409 20.55 -21.77 12.81
N LYS A 410 20.10 -22.14 14.00
CA LYS A 410 19.32 -21.28 14.89
C LYS A 410 20.06 -19.99 15.25
N ARG A 411 21.38 -20.05 15.44
CA ARG A 411 22.20 -18.87 15.71
C ARG A 411 22.29 -17.97 14.48
N ALA A 412 22.41 -18.52 13.28
CA ALA A 412 22.41 -17.76 12.04
C ALA A 412 21.06 -17.05 11.85
N ILE A 413 19.93 -17.74 12.00
CA ILE A 413 18.59 -17.18 11.94
C ILE A 413 18.41 -16.10 13.01
N HIS A 414 18.82 -16.34 14.25
CA HIS A 414 18.71 -15.37 15.34
C HIS A 414 19.44 -14.05 15.03
N THR A 415 20.59 -14.13 14.37
CA THR A 415 21.43 -12.96 14.07
C THR A 415 20.91 -12.18 12.86
N THR A 416 20.31 -12.87 11.88
CA THR A 416 19.94 -12.30 10.57
C THR A 416 18.43 -12.14 10.39
N ALA A 417 17.62 -12.80 11.23
CA ALA A 417 16.18 -12.98 11.06
C ALA A 417 15.79 -13.63 9.70
N ASP A 418 16.69 -14.43 9.12
CA ASP A 418 16.54 -15.04 7.80
C ASP A 418 16.49 -16.58 7.94
N PHE A 419 15.33 -17.16 7.63
CA PHE A 419 15.11 -18.60 7.70
C PHE A 419 15.67 -19.37 6.50
N ASP A 420 16.11 -18.71 5.43
CA ASP A 420 16.80 -19.37 4.31
C ASP A 420 18.06 -20.12 4.77
N TYR A 421 18.62 -19.77 5.93
CA TYR A 421 19.72 -20.49 6.55
C TYR A 421 19.39 -21.94 6.94
N GLU A 422 18.13 -22.34 6.98
CA GLU A 422 17.75 -23.74 7.16
C GLU A 422 18.24 -24.65 6.01
N THR A 423 18.31 -24.10 4.81
CA THR A 423 18.63 -24.84 3.58
C THR A 423 19.89 -24.38 2.87
N SER A 424 20.34 -23.15 3.14
CA SER A 424 21.47 -22.54 2.43
C SER A 424 22.83 -22.78 3.09
N LEU A 425 22.86 -23.20 4.36
CA LEU A 425 24.11 -23.54 5.04
C LEU A 425 24.61 -24.94 4.62
N TYR A 426 25.86 -24.99 4.22
CA TYR A 426 26.57 -26.24 3.94
C TYR A 426 27.47 -26.63 5.11
N PHE A 427 27.38 -27.87 5.53
CA PHE A 427 28.23 -28.46 6.56
C PHE A 427 28.99 -29.63 5.97
N SER A 428 30.34 -29.61 6.04
CA SER A 428 31.14 -30.80 5.72
C SER A 428 30.94 -31.87 6.79
N PRO A 429 31.14 -33.17 6.45
CA PRO A 429 30.95 -34.25 7.40
C PRO A 429 31.76 -34.07 8.69
N ASN A 430 31.08 -34.23 9.86
CA ASN A 430 31.70 -34.12 11.19
C ASN A 430 32.36 -32.76 11.52
N CYS A 431 32.11 -31.68 10.75
CA CYS A 431 32.81 -30.40 10.91
C CYS A 431 32.55 -29.76 12.31
N VAL A 432 31.37 -29.90 12.86
CA VAL A 432 31.04 -29.37 14.20
C VAL A 432 31.80 -30.08 15.30
N GLU A 433 31.87 -31.41 15.26
CA GLU A 433 32.61 -32.19 16.24
C GLU A 433 34.10 -31.95 16.13
N GLN A 434 34.64 -31.89 14.89
CA GLN A 434 36.05 -31.58 14.64
C GLN A 434 36.43 -30.20 15.17
N ALA A 435 35.58 -29.16 14.93
CA ALA A 435 35.83 -27.82 15.44
C ALA A 435 35.77 -27.78 16.99
N ARG A 436 34.84 -28.52 17.58
CA ARG A 436 34.72 -28.64 19.03
C ARG A 436 35.95 -29.29 19.66
N GLU A 437 36.43 -30.38 19.08
CA GLU A 437 37.62 -31.05 19.54
C GLU A 437 38.89 -30.20 19.35
N ALA A 438 39.01 -29.47 18.25
CA ALA A 438 40.11 -28.52 18.03
C ALA A 438 40.14 -27.44 19.14
N ILE A 439 38.99 -26.85 19.46
CA ILE A 439 38.88 -25.86 20.54
C ILE A 439 39.32 -26.48 21.88
N LYS A 440 38.87 -27.71 22.19
CA LYS A 440 39.29 -28.43 23.41
C LYS A 440 40.78 -28.68 23.49
N ARG A 441 41.45 -28.88 22.35
CA ARG A 441 42.92 -29.02 22.27
C ARG A 441 43.69 -27.69 22.33
N GLY A 442 42.99 -26.56 22.35
CA GLY A 442 43.59 -25.24 22.45
C GLY A 442 43.77 -24.51 21.11
N ALA A 443 43.05 -24.94 20.06
CA ALA A 443 43.09 -24.25 18.78
C ALA A 443 42.69 -22.77 18.93
N SER A 444 43.44 -21.91 18.24
CA SER A 444 43.12 -20.48 18.15
C SER A 444 42.24 -20.18 16.94
N ILE A 445 41.50 -19.08 16.99
CA ILE A 445 40.63 -18.64 15.88
C ILE A 445 41.26 -17.45 15.18
N ILE A 446 41.43 -17.54 13.86
CA ILE A 446 41.93 -16.45 13.01
C ILE A 446 40.76 -15.88 12.22
N THR A 447 40.55 -14.55 12.28
CA THR A 447 39.49 -13.86 11.57
C THR A 447 40.01 -12.90 10.52
N ASP A 448 39.26 -12.72 9.42
CA ASP A 448 39.58 -11.77 8.36
C ASP A 448 39.19 -10.34 8.68
N THR A 449 38.43 -10.10 9.75
CA THR A 449 37.99 -8.76 10.20
C THR A 449 38.10 -8.58 11.71
N ASN A 450 38.34 -7.34 12.15
CA ASN A 450 38.30 -7.00 13.58
C ASN A 450 36.90 -7.10 14.17
N MET A 451 35.85 -6.97 13.36
CA MET A 451 34.47 -7.12 13.80
C MET A 451 34.20 -8.59 14.17
N ALA A 452 34.56 -9.54 13.33
CA ALA A 452 34.45 -10.97 13.65
C ALA A 452 35.29 -11.32 14.90
N LYS A 453 36.51 -10.78 15.02
CA LYS A 453 37.33 -10.92 16.24
C LYS A 453 36.65 -10.40 17.49
N ALA A 454 35.89 -9.30 17.38
CA ALA A 454 35.14 -8.72 18.50
C ALA A 454 33.93 -9.58 18.92
N GLY A 455 33.26 -10.23 17.95
CA GLY A 455 32.10 -11.09 18.19
C GLY A 455 32.45 -12.43 18.88
N ILE A 456 33.67 -12.92 18.77
CA ILE A 456 34.07 -14.20 19.38
C ILE A 456 34.28 -14.04 20.90
N ASN A 457 33.68 -14.96 21.68
CA ASN A 457 33.83 -14.99 23.14
C ASN A 457 35.22 -15.43 23.60
N LYS A 458 36.14 -14.48 23.68
CA LYS A 458 37.53 -14.70 24.08
C LYS A 458 37.69 -15.34 25.45
N ARG A 459 36.78 -15.06 26.38
CA ARG A 459 36.79 -15.64 27.75
C ARG A 459 36.50 -17.14 27.72
N VAL A 460 35.59 -17.59 26.86
CA VAL A 460 35.28 -19.01 26.72
C VAL A 460 36.42 -19.72 25.99
N LEU A 461 36.90 -19.19 24.86
CA LEU A 461 38.01 -19.76 24.09
C LEU A 461 39.29 -19.87 24.94
N GLY A 462 39.64 -18.84 25.70
CA GLY A 462 40.79 -18.82 26.58
C GLY A 462 40.81 -19.88 27.69
N LYS A 463 39.64 -20.43 28.07
CA LYS A 463 39.57 -21.57 29.02
C LYS A 463 40.24 -22.83 28.48
N TYR A 464 40.31 -22.94 27.16
CA TYR A 464 40.93 -24.07 26.46
C TYR A 464 42.33 -23.75 25.93
N GLY A 465 42.87 -22.55 26.20
CA GLY A 465 44.19 -22.13 25.79
C GLY A 465 44.25 -21.44 24.41
N GLY A 466 43.13 -21.33 23.69
CA GLY A 466 43.08 -20.69 22.39
C GLY A 466 42.95 -19.16 22.49
N GLU A 467 43.39 -18.47 21.44
CA GLU A 467 43.33 -17.03 21.28
C GLU A 467 42.56 -16.64 20.01
N VAL A 468 42.05 -15.39 19.93
CA VAL A 468 41.45 -14.86 18.71
C VAL A 468 42.39 -13.87 18.05
N LEU A 469 42.83 -14.20 16.84
CA LEU A 469 43.79 -13.42 16.06
C LEU A 469 43.11 -12.72 14.87
N CYS A 470 43.59 -11.54 14.51
CA CYS A 470 43.21 -10.83 13.29
C CYS A 470 44.37 -9.92 12.90
N PHE A 471 44.91 -10.09 11.71
CA PHE A 471 46.11 -9.39 11.25
C PHE A 471 45.82 -8.18 10.36
N MET A 472 44.58 -7.93 10.03
CA MET A 472 44.15 -6.88 9.08
C MET A 472 44.63 -5.47 9.43
N ALA A 473 44.81 -5.17 10.72
CA ALA A 473 45.25 -3.85 11.21
C ALA A 473 46.77 -3.77 11.43
N ASP A 474 47.52 -4.87 11.29
CA ASP A 474 48.95 -4.92 11.54
C ASP A 474 49.69 -4.10 10.48
N GLU A 475 50.72 -3.32 10.91
CA GLU A 475 51.50 -2.46 10.01
C GLU A 475 52.33 -3.29 9.00
N ASP A 476 52.86 -4.43 9.42
CA ASP A 476 53.62 -5.36 8.56
C ASP A 476 52.72 -5.91 7.44
N ILE A 477 51.45 -6.19 7.73
CA ILE A 477 50.47 -6.65 6.73
C ILE A 477 50.16 -5.54 5.72
N ALA A 478 49.99 -4.31 6.19
CA ALA A 478 49.78 -3.18 5.30
C ALA A 478 50.94 -2.98 4.33
N LYS A 479 52.16 -3.14 4.84
CA LYS A 479 53.39 -3.03 4.04
C LYS A 479 53.52 -4.20 3.05
N ARG A 480 53.36 -5.46 3.51
CA ARG A 480 53.39 -6.67 2.68
C ARG A 480 52.39 -6.61 1.53
N ALA A 481 51.14 -6.21 1.83
CA ALA A 481 50.11 -6.06 0.82
C ALA A 481 50.49 -5.05 -0.27
N LYS A 482 51.08 -3.92 0.11
CA LYS A 482 51.52 -2.87 -0.83
C LYS A 482 52.72 -3.33 -1.68
N GLU A 483 53.72 -3.99 -1.06
CA GLU A 483 54.90 -4.49 -1.74
C GLU A 483 54.58 -5.59 -2.76
N ASN A 484 53.65 -6.48 -2.42
CA ASN A 484 53.22 -7.59 -3.28
C ASN A 484 52.07 -7.23 -4.25
N GLY A 485 51.57 -6.01 -4.23
CA GLY A 485 50.43 -5.59 -5.08
C GLY A 485 49.14 -6.36 -4.79
N THR A 486 48.94 -6.81 -3.54
CA THR A 486 47.78 -7.63 -3.11
C THR A 486 46.92 -6.92 -2.09
N THR A 487 45.83 -7.58 -1.64
CA THR A 487 44.98 -7.06 -0.57
C THR A 487 45.54 -7.41 0.82
N ARG A 488 45.17 -6.62 1.85
CA ARG A 488 45.53 -6.97 3.24
C ARG A 488 44.94 -8.30 3.66
N ALA A 489 43.81 -8.72 3.11
CA ALA A 489 43.18 -10.01 3.37
C ALA A 489 44.05 -11.16 2.87
N VAL A 490 44.65 -11.05 1.67
CA VAL A 490 45.61 -12.00 1.13
C VAL A 490 46.88 -12.08 2.00
N ALA A 491 47.49 -10.93 2.31
CA ALA A 491 48.68 -10.88 3.15
C ALA A 491 48.43 -11.40 4.59
N SER A 492 47.21 -11.23 5.12
CA SER A 492 46.81 -11.80 6.41
C SER A 492 46.76 -13.33 6.39
N MET A 493 46.27 -13.94 5.31
CA MET A 493 46.25 -15.40 5.16
C MET A 493 47.66 -15.96 4.94
N GLU A 494 48.53 -15.25 4.23
CA GLU A 494 49.93 -15.61 4.14
C GLU A 494 50.62 -15.64 5.51
N LYS A 495 50.42 -14.61 6.34
CA LYS A 495 50.91 -14.56 7.72
C LYS A 495 50.33 -15.69 8.57
N ALA A 496 49.02 -15.95 8.43
CA ALA A 496 48.36 -17.05 9.13
C ALA A 496 48.97 -18.41 8.81
N SER A 497 49.37 -18.64 7.56
CA SER A 497 50.04 -19.89 7.11
C SER A 497 51.49 -20.06 7.59
N GLU A 498 52.09 -19.04 8.18
CA GLU A 498 53.43 -19.06 8.77
C GLU A 498 53.41 -19.43 10.26
N LEU A 499 52.24 -19.47 10.88
CA LEU A 499 52.08 -19.80 12.29
C LEU A 499 52.13 -21.31 12.51
N GLU A 500 52.73 -21.71 13.64
CA GLU A 500 52.73 -23.10 14.11
C GLU A 500 51.52 -23.31 15.05
N GLY A 501 50.81 -24.42 14.86
CA GLY A 501 49.68 -24.78 15.73
C GLY A 501 48.43 -25.17 14.98
N GLU A 502 47.36 -25.39 15.74
CA GLU A 502 46.03 -25.72 15.21
C GLU A 502 45.13 -24.47 15.21
N TYR A 503 44.50 -24.18 14.09
CA TYR A 503 43.72 -22.98 13.90
C TYR A 503 42.37 -23.27 13.28
N ILE A 504 41.36 -22.48 13.68
CA ILE A 504 40.08 -22.35 13.00
C ILE A 504 40.09 -21.00 12.30
N ILE A 505 39.91 -20.98 10.97
CA ILE A 505 39.91 -19.73 10.20
C ILE A 505 38.46 -19.34 9.90
N ALA A 506 38.05 -18.13 10.35
CA ALA A 506 36.74 -17.55 10.10
C ALA A 506 36.87 -16.40 9.10
N VAL A 507 36.36 -16.60 7.89
CA VAL A 507 36.36 -15.60 6.81
C VAL A 507 34.93 -15.16 6.54
N GLY A 508 34.63 -13.90 6.87
CA GLY A 508 33.26 -13.35 6.76
C GLY A 508 33.08 -12.28 5.68
N ASN A 509 34.19 -11.60 5.26
CA ASN A 509 34.05 -10.42 4.39
C ASN A 509 34.93 -10.44 3.14
N ALA A 510 36.03 -11.15 3.13
CA ALA A 510 37.04 -11.06 2.06
C ALA A 510 37.12 -12.33 1.19
N PRO A 511 36.43 -12.40 0.03
CA PRO A 511 36.54 -13.55 -0.88
C PRO A 511 38.01 -13.86 -1.28
N THR A 512 38.86 -12.82 -1.37
CA THR A 512 40.28 -12.96 -1.68
C THR A 512 41.06 -13.69 -0.58
N ALA A 513 40.60 -13.64 0.68
CA ALA A 513 41.17 -14.41 1.78
C ALA A 513 40.93 -15.91 1.59
N LEU A 514 39.70 -16.31 1.19
CA LEU A 514 39.37 -17.72 0.92
C LEU A 514 40.15 -18.28 -0.27
N ILE A 515 40.24 -17.52 -1.36
CA ILE A 515 41.01 -17.92 -2.55
C ILE A 515 42.46 -18.16 -2.17
N LYS A 516 43.06 -17.19 -1.45
CA LYS A 516 44.46 -17.33 -1.01
C LYS A 516 44.65 -18.47 -0.03
N LEU A 517 43.71 -18.67 0.87
CA LEU A 517 43.78 -19.79 1.81
C LEU A 517 43.79 -21.14 1.09
N LYS A 518 42.96 -21.32 0.05
CA LYS A 518 42.97 -22.50 -0.80
C LYS A 518 44.32 -22.72 -1.45
N GLU A 519 44.90 -21.68 -2.08
CA GLU A 519 46.24 -21.76 -2.70
C GLU A 519 47.31 -22.19 -1.68
N LEU A 520 47.30 -21.60 -0.48
CA LEU A 520 48.24 -21.92 0.58
C LEU A 520 48.11 -23.34 1.11
N ILE A 521 46.89 -23.88 1.19
CA ILE A 521 46.64 -25.28 1.56
C ILE A 521 47.26 -26.21 0.50
N GLU A 522 47.03 -25.92 -0.80
CA GLU A 522 47.52 -26.71 -1.90
C GLU A 522 49.06 -26.60 -2.03
N GLU A 523 49.63 -25.39 -1.95
CA GLU A 523 51.07 -25.15 -2.14
C GLU A 523 51.94 -25.64 -0.97
N LYS A 524 51.46 -25.42 0.27
CA LYS A 524 52.26 -25.76 1.47
C LYS A 524 51.92 -27.13 2.05
N GLY A 525 50.93 -27.83 1.47
CA GLY A 525 50.48 -29.12 1.98
C GLY A 525 49.94 -29.05 3.41
N LEU A 526 49.30 -27.92 3.77
CA LEU A 526 48.71 -27.75 5.10
C LEU A 526 47.61 -28.80 5.30
N LYS A 527 47.64 -29.46 6.44
CA LYS A 527 46.55 -30.41 6.77
C LYS A 527 45.24 -29.66 7.01
N CYS A 528 44.31 -29.84 6.13
CA CYS A 528 42.96 -29.31 6.25
C CYS A 528 41.98 -30.46 6.53
N THR A 529 41.17 -30.34 7.56
CA THR A 529 40.14 -31.35 7.89
C THR A 529 38.84 -31.15 7.13
N VAL A 530 38.73 -30.11 6.30
CA VAL A 530 37.65 -29.94 5.35
C VAL A 530 38.02 -30.71 4.08
N GLU A 531 37.45 -31.89 3.85
CA GLU A 531 37.45 -32.50 2.53
C GLU A 531 36.66 -31.60 1.61
N LEU A 532 37.35 -30.93 0.70
CA LEU A 532 36.75 -30.24 -0.43
C LEU A 532 36.21 -31.32 -1.36
N GLU A 533 34.92 -31.70 -1.18
CA GLU A 533 34.28 -32.56 -2.17
C GLU A 533 34.32 -31.84 -3.53
N LYS A 534 34.92 -32.54 -4.50
CA LYS A 534 34.79 -32.17 -5.91
C LYS A 534 33.32 -32.34 -6.27
N GLU A 535 32.63 -31.24 -6.55
CA GLU A 535 31.30 -31.34 -7.14
C GLU A 535 31.33 -32.24 -8.40
N PRO A 536 30.24 -33.01 -8.68
CA PRO A 536 30.16 -33.89 -9.85
C PRO A 536 30.20 -33.16 -11.20
N HIS A 537 30.30 -31.86 -11.22
CA HIS A 537 30.31 -31.01 -12.41
C HIS A 537 31.52 -30.04 -12.39
N GLY A 538 32.71 -30.56 -12.65
CA GLY A 538 33.89 -29.81 -13.16
C GLY A 538 34.48 -28.74 -12.23
N ASP A 539 35.75 -28.84 -12.06
CA ASP A 539 36.84 -27.94 -11.63
C ASP A 539 36.52 -26.51 -11.07
N SER A 540 35.49 -26.30 -10.32
CA SER A 540 35.32 -25.02 -9.61
C SER A 540 34.76 -25.21 -8.21
N ILE A 541 35.47 -24.69 -7.21
CA ILE A 541 34.93 -24.49 -5.87
C ILE A 541 33.78 -23.51 -6.03
N GLY A 542 32.57 -23.99 -5.85
CA GLY A 542 31.36 -23.18 -5.87
C GLY A 542 31.26 -22.25 -4.65
N LEU A 543 31.89 -21.08 -4.73
CA LEU A 543 31.56 -19.97 -3.83
C LEU A 543 30.17 -19.47 -4.20
N LYS A 544 29.13 -19.96 -3.54
CA LYS A 544 27.81 -19.27 -3.56
C LYS A 544 28.00 -17.90 -2.89
N LYS A 545 27.94 -16.83 -3.70
CA LYS A 545 27.79 -15.47 -3.20
C LYS A 545 26.45 -15.38 -2.46
N SER A 546 26.45 -15.50 -1.14
CA SER A 546 25.42 -14.88 -0.35
C SER A 546 25.68 -13.37 -0.41
N GLY A 547 24.69 -12.60 -0.90
CA GLY A 547 24.79 -11.15 -0.92
C GLY A 547 25.02 -10.63 0.49
N CYS A 548 25.98 -9.73 0.67
CA CYS A 548 26.24 -9.05 1.93
C CYS A 548 25.02 -8.16 2.27
N HIS A 549 24.21 -8.56 3.22
CA HIS A 549 23.17 -7.75 3.83
C HIS A 549 23.65 -7.13 5.14
N GLY A 550 24.78 -6.42 5.11
CA GLY A 550 25.20 -5.53 6.20
C GLY A 550 25.56 -6.15 7.55
N PHE A 551 25.47 -7.48 7.72
CA PHE A 551 25.82 -8.19 8.96
C PHE A 551 26.90 -9.24 8.70
N CYS A 552 28.15 -8.84 8.96
CA CYS A 552 29.35 -9.65 8.68
C CYS A 552 29.71 -10.63 9.81
N GLU A 553 28.77 -11.30 10.45
CA GLU A 553 29.08 -12.10 11.64
C GLU A 553 29.18 -13.63 11.43
N MET A 554 28.82 -14.15 10.25
CA MET A 554 28.84 -15.60 10.01
C MET A 554 29.39 -15.94 8.62
N GLY A 555 30.68 -15.97 8.46
CA GLY A 555 31.33 -16.54 7.30
C GLY A 555 31.61 -18.04 7.46
N PRO A 556 31.89 -18.77 6.37
CA PRO A 556 32.25 -20.18 6.45
C PRO A 556 33.47 -20.40 7.35
N LEU A 557 33.36 -21.33 8.29
CA LEU A 557 34.47 -21.75 9.16
C LEU A 557 35.31 -22.79 8.42
N VAL A 558 36.56 -22.47 8.17
CA VAL A 558 37.54 -23.41 7.61
C VAL A 558 38.58 -23.73 8.68
N ARG A 559 38.78 -25.01 8.97
CA ARG A 559 39.82 -25.48 9.90
C ARG A 559 41.07 -25.87 9.14
N ILE A 560 42.22 -25.40 9.60
CA ILE A 560 43.54 -25.80 9.13
C ILE A 560 44.29 -26.38 10.32
N GLU A 561 44.92 -27.56 10.15
CA GLU A 561 45.84 -28.18 11.10
C GLU A 561 47.29 -27.77 10.82
#